data_f6276efbc454641606bd9813b4c96192
#
_entry.id   f6276efbc454641606bd9813b4c96192
#
_cell.length_a   1.000
_cell.length_b   1.000
_cell.length_c   1.000
_cell.angle_alpha   90.00
_cell.angle_beta   90.00
_cell.angle_gamma   90.00
#
_symmetry.space_group_name_H-M   'P 1'
#
loop_
_entity.id
_entity.type
_entity.pdbx_description
1 polymer ?
#
loop_
_entity_poly.entity_id
_entity_poly.type
_entity_poly.pdbx_seq_one_letter_code
_entity_poly.pdbx_strand_id
1 'polypeptide(L)'
;MLRLGLIGDTQGRYRVERLLSFAGERFAGVDEIWHVGDWQEEAVLSGLQAMGKPLTVINGNAPDDPRYPMRIRRSLEGLEVGMVHRPPPKGDPWAADLDICIYGHTHRWRDQQVGRTRFINVSTPTAGGFGRERTMGILTLDAGRAELERIEVEL
;
A
#
# COMPACT_ATOMS: atom_id res chain seq x y z
N MET A 1 -3.88 -3.49 -18.72
CA MET A 1 -3.08 -3.94 -17.55
C MET A 1 -2.56 -2.74 -16.80
N LEU A 2 -2.72 -2.76 -15.48
CA LEU A 2 -2.25 -1.70 -14.59
C LEU A 2 -1.46 -2.35 -13.45
N ARG A 3 -0.24 -1.86 -13.19
CA ARG A 3 0.63 -2.36 -12.13
C ARG A 3 0.77 -1.31 -11.04
N LEU A 4 0.36 -1.63 -9.83
CA LEU A 4 0.43 -0.74 -8.67
C LEU A 4 1.53 -1.21 -7.72
N GLY A 5 2.50 -0.34 -7.42
CA GLY A 5 3.44 -0.55 -6.34
C GLY A 5 2.76 -0.21 -5.01
N LEU A 6 2.65 -1.19 -4.11
CA LEU A 6 2.02 -1.02 -2.80
C LEU A 6 3.08 -0.94 -1.71
N ILE A 7 3.01 0.11 -0.92
CA ILE A 7 3.93 0.35 0.19
C ILE A 7 3.18 1.05 1.33
N GLY A 8 3.55 0.82 2.56
CA GLY A 8 2.93 1.51 3.68
C GLY A 8 3.66 1.33 4.97
N ASP A 9 3.22 2.06 6.00
CA ASP A 9 3.79 1.99 7.34
C ASP A 9 5.32 2.13 7.31
N THR A 10 5.81 3.13 6.57
CA THR A 10 7.23 3.35 6.31
C THR A 10 7.88 4.12 7.46
N GLN A 11 7.90 3.53 8.62
CA GLN A 11 8.50 4.07 9.84
C GLN A 11 9.98 3.69 9.89
N GLY A 12 10.80 4.52 10.53
CA GLY A 12 12.22 4.26 10.69
C GLY A 12 13.09 5.24 9.91
N ARG A 13 13.32 6.40 10.51
CA ARG A 13 14.05 7.54 9.93
C ARG A 13 15.41 7.16 9.32
N TYR A 14 16.17 6.33 9.99
CA TYR A 14 17.53 5.97 9.57
C TYR A 14 17.59 5.06 8.34
N ARG A 15 16.46 4.58 7.88
CA ARG A 15 16.38 3.65 6.73
C ARG A 15 15.81 4.28 5.46
N VAL A 16 15.52 5.57 5.48
CA VAL A 16 14.83 6.24 4.36
C VAL A 16 15.59 6.08 3.05
N GLU A 17 16.87 6.37 3.03
CA GLU A 17 17.67 6.29 1.79
C GLU A 17 17.74 4.87 1.24
N ARG A 18 17.93 3.89 2.10
CA ARG A 18 17.98 2.48 1.70
C ARG A 18 16.63 2.01 1.18
N LEU A 19 15.55 2.42 1.86
CA LEU A 19 14.21 2.12 1.43
C LEU A 19 13.94 2.68 0.03
N LEU A 20 14.25 3.95 -0.20
CA LEU A 20 14.02 4.59 -1.50
C LEU A 20 14.85 3.96 -2.61
N SER A 21 16.08 3.56 -2.33
CA SER A 21 16.90 2.85 -3.30
C SER A 21 16.31 1.49 -3.65
N PHE A 22 15.91 0.73 -2.65
CA PHE A 22 15.27 -0.58 -2.83
C PHE A 22 13.95 -0.46 -3.59
N ALA A 23 13.07 0.44 -3.15
CA ALA A 23 11.78 0.65 -3.80
C ALA A 23 11.95 1.14 -5.24
N GLY A 24 12.91 2.01 -5.51
CA GLY A 24 13.18 2.50 -6.86
C GLY A 24 13.52 1.39 -7.84
N GLU A 25 14.29 0.41 -7.42
CA GLU A 25 14.60 -0.76 -8.25
C GLU A 25 13.38 -1.66 -8.44
N ARG A 26 12.67 -1.97 -7.36
CA ARG A 26 11.56 -2.94 -7.42
C ARG A 26 10.32 -2.37 -8.06
N PHE A 27 10.10 -1.06 -7.97
CA PHE A 27 8.97 -0.37 -8.57
C PHE A 27 9.27 0.23 -9.95
N ALA A 28 10.41 -0.10 -10.54
CA ALA A 28 10.76 0.46 -11.86
C ALA A 28 9.71 0.17 -12.93
N GLY A 29 9.08 -0.98 -12.88
CA GLY A 29 8.08 -1.42 -13.87
C GLY A 29 6.63 -1.16 -13.48
N VAL A 30 6.34 -0.49 -12.36
CA VAL A 30 4.95 -0.18 -12.01
C VAL A 30 4.45 1.08 -12.70
N ASP A 31 3.14 1.20 -12.86
CA ASP A 31 2.51 2.37 -13.45
C ASP A 31 2.23 3.46 -12.42
N GLU A 32 1.88 3.07 -11.21
CA GLU A 32 1.57 3.97 -10.10
C GLU A 32 2.10 3.40 -8.79
N ILE A 33 2.31 4.28 -7.80
CA ILE A 33 2.67 3.89 -6.43
C ILE A 33 1.56 4.32 -5.50
N TRP A 34 1.10 3.40 -4.64
CA TRP A 34 0.07 3.63 -3.64
C TRP A 34 0.64 3.43 -2.24
N HIS A 35 0.56 4.45 -1.40
CA HIS A 35 1.03 4.43 -0.01
C HIS A 35 -0.15 4.42 0.95
N VAL A 36 -0.21 3.41 1.82
CA VAL A 36 -1.36 3.19 2.71
C VAL A 36 -1.36 4.04 3.99
N GLY A 37 -0.49 5.06 4.06
CA GLY A 37 -0.39 5.92 5.24
C GLY A 37 0.71 5.50 6.21
N ASP A 38 0.90 6.29 7.26
CA ASP A 38 1.96 6.12 8.25
C ASP A 38 3.37 6.14 7.63
N TRP A 39 3.63 7.21 6.86
CA TRP A 39 4.97 7.38 6.24
C TRP A 39 6.01 7.88 7.24
N GLN A 40 5.62 8.52 8.32
CA GLN A 40 6.41 9.13 9.37
C GLN A 40 7.33 10.26 8.87
N GLU A 41 8.26 9.99 7.95
CA GLU A 41 9.18 10.98 7.40
C GLU A 41 8.71 11.48 6.05
N GLU A 42 8.56 12.80 5.91
CA GLU A 42 8.15 13.43 4.65
C GLU A 42 9.11 13.07 3.49
N ALA A 43 10.38 12.82 3.79
CA ALA A 43 11.37 12.41 2.80
C ALA A 43 10.99 11.11 2.08
N VAL A 44 10.21 10.24 2.71
CA VAL A 44 9.70 9.02 2.06
C VAL A 44 8.77 9.39 0.91
N LEU A 45 7.81 10.27 1.16
CA LEU A 45 6.86 10.69 0.12
C LEU A 45 7.57 11.46 -1.00
N SER A 46 8.46 12.38 -0.63
CA SER A 46 9.24 13.14 -1.62
C SER A 46 10.08 12.21 -2.50
N GLY A 47 10.70 11.20 -1.90
CA GLY A 47 11.50 10.23 -2.64
C GLY A 47 10.68 9.33 -3.55
N LEU A 48 9.51 8.88 -3.09
CA LEU A 48 8.60 8.12 -3.93
C LEU A 48 8.09 8.96 -5.11
N GLN A 49 7.76 10.21 -4.85
CA GLN A 49 7.32 11.14 -5.89
C GLN A 49 8.41 11.39 -6.93
N ALA A 50 9.68 11.46 -6.49
CA ALA A 50 10.82 11.66 -7.37
C ALA A 50 11.07 10.50 -8.34
N MET A 51 10.43 9.36 -8.15
CA MET A 51 10.48 8.24 -9.09
C MET A 51 9.74 8.51 -10.39
N GLY A 52 9.00 9.61 -10.48
CA GLY A 52 8.34 10.06 -11.71
C GLY A 52 7.05 9.32 -12.05
N LYS A 53 6.48 8.59 -11.10
CA LYS A 53 5.22 7.87 -11.27
C LYS A 53 4.11 8.54 -10.44
N PRO A 54 2.85 8.48 -10.87
CA PRO A 54 1.75 8.94 -10.02
C PRO A 54 1.82 8.30 -8.65
N LEU A 55 1.74 9.12 -7.60
CA LEU A 55 1.74 8.68 -6.22
C LEU A 55 0.40 8.98 -5.58
N THR A 56 -0.25 7.95 -5.08
CA THR A 56 -1.49 8.07 -4.32
C THR A 56 -1.20 7.76 -2.86
N VAL A 57 -1.58 8.68 -1.97
CA VAL A 57 -1.34 8.59 -0.54
C VAL A 57 -2.65 8.77 0.19
N ILE A 58 -2.90 7.98 1.21
CA ILE A 58 -4.02 8.20 2.13
C ILE A 58 -3.49 8.57 3.50
N ASN A 59 -4.34 9.23 4.28
CA ASN A 59 -4.00 9.65 5.62
C ASN A 59 -3.97 8.46 6.56
N GLY A 60 -2.93 8.40 7.39
CA GLY A 60 -2.81 7.45 8.49
C GLY A 60 -2.83 8.18 9.83
N ASN A 61 -2.13 7.64 10.81
CA ASN A 61 -2.02 8.25 12.13
C ASN A 61 -0.59 8.66 12.50
N ALA A 62 0.39 8.44 11.62
CA ALA A 62 1.77 8.85 11.83
C ALA A 62 2.41 9.35 10.50
N PRO A 63 2.22 10.60 10.09
CA PRO A 63 1.42 11.64 10.74
C PRO A 63 -0.07 11.55 10.42
N ASP A 64 -0.88 12.24 11.18
CA ASP A 64 -2.25 12.58 10.81
C ASP A 64 -2.18 13.87 9.99
N ASP A 65 -2.30 13.73 8.69
CA ASP A 65 -2.06 14.83 7.75
C ASP A 65 -3.28 15.09 6.88
N PRO A 66 -3.98 16.21 7.07
CA PRO A 66 -5.21 16.51 6.35
C PRO A 66 -5.02 16.80 4.85
N ARG A 67 -3.77 16.87 4.34
CA ARG A 67 -3.54 16.98 2.90
C ARG A 67 -4.04 15.75 2.13
N TYR A 68 -4.16 14.62 2.81
CA TYR A 68 -4.50 13.35 2.19
C TYR A 68 -5.85 12.83 2.69
N PRO A 69 -6.64 12.19 1.82
CA PRO A 69 -7.93 11.64 2.22
C PRO A 69 -7.77 10.45 3.17
N MET A 70 -8.79 10.20 3.97
CA MET A 70 -8.81 9.04 4.88
C MET A 70 -8.93 7.72 4.12
N ARG A 71 -9.59 7.75 2.97
CA ARG A 71 -9.75 6.57 2.10
C ARG A 71 -10.04 7.00 0.68
N ILE A 72 -9.74 6.11 -0.25
CA ILE A 72 -10.06 6.30 -1.66
C ILE A 72 -10.77 5.07 -2.21
N ARG A 73 -11.49 5.26 -3.31
CA ARG A 73 -12.10 4.20 -4.09
C ARG A 73 -11.95 4.55 -5.57
N ARG A 74 -11.51 3.59 -6.36
CA ARG A 74 -11.36 3.76 -7.81
C ARG A 74 -11.79 2.52 -8.56
N SER A 75 -12.38 2.72 -9.74
CA SER A 75 -12.67 1.65 -10.69
C SER A 75 -11.45 1.49 -11.59
N LEU A 76 -10.77 0.37 -11.49
CA LEU A 76 -9.54 0.09 -12.23
C LEU A 76 -9.62 -1.29 -12.88
N GLU A 77 -9.42 -1.36 -14.20
CA GLU A 77 -9.41 -2.62 -14.95
C GLU A 77 -10.63 -3.52 -14.69
N GLY A 78 -11.81 -2.91 -14.50
CA GLY A 78 -13.04 -3.63 -14.21
C GLY A 78 -13.21 -4.05 -12.76
N LEU A 79 -12.35 -3.58 -11.87
CA LEU A 79 -12.41 -3.88 -10.44
C LEU A 79 -12.63 -2.61 -9.62
N GLU A 80 -13.44 -2.71 -8.55
CA GLU A 80 -13.60 -1.65 -7.56
C GLU A 80 -12.54 -1.82 -6.48
N VAL A 81 -11.57 -0.90 -6.45
CA VAL A 81 -10.40 -0.97 -5.56
C VAL A 81 -10.47 0.17 -4.56
N GLY A 82 -10.43 -0.15 -3.29
CA GLY A 82 -10.37 0.83 -2.20
C GLY A 82 -9.07 0.73 -1.41
N MET A 83 -8.69 1.84 -0.79
CA MET A 83 -7.56 1.88 0.11
C MET A 83 -7.92 2.72 1.34
N VAL A 84 -7.61 2.21 2.51
CA VAL A 84 -7.85 2.84 3.82
C VAL A 84 -6.70 2.44 4.74
N HIS A 85 -6.32 3.30 5.70
CA HIS A 85 -5.16 2.97 6.54
C HIS A 85 -5.46 1.86 7.54
N ARG A 86 -6.55 1.99 8.30
CA ARG A 86 -6.91 1.01 9.33
C ARG A 86 -7.76 -0.10 8.75
N PRO A 87 -7.62 -1.34 9.26
CA PRO A 87 -8.46 -2.44 8.80
C PRO A 87 -9.94 -2.11 9.03
N PRO A 88 -10.78 -2.21 7.99
CA PRO A 88 -12.21 -1.98 8.17
C PRO A 88 -12.80 -2.97 9.18
N PRO A 89 -13.76 -2.55 10.00
CA PRO A 89 -14.49 -3.48 10.86
C PRO A 89 -15.14 -4.60 10.07
N LYS A 90 -15.28 -5.76 10.67
CA LYS A 90 -15.98 -6.88 10.04
C LYS A 90 -17.39 -6.47 9.65
N GLY A 91 -17.75 -6.70 8.39
CA GLY A 91 -19.05 -6.33 7.85
C GLY A 91 -19.21 -4.86 7.48
N ASP A 92 -18.10 -4.08 7.48
CA ASP A 92 -18.15 -2.69 7.07
C ASP A 92 -18.72 -2.55 5.64
N PRO A 93 -19.81 -1.79 5.45
CA PRO A 93 -20.46 -1.69 4.14
C PRO A 93 -19.58 -1.14 3.03
N TRP A 94 -18.70 -0.18 3.36
CA TRP A 94 -17.80 0.39 2.38
C TRP A 94 -16.82 -0.66 1.84
N ALA A 95 -16.23 -1.44 2.73
CA ALA A 95 -15.29 -2.50 2.33
C ALA A 95 -16.00 -3.66 1.62
N ALA A 96 -17.19 -4.03 2.08
CA ALA A 96 -17.96 -5.13 1.51
C ALA A 96 -18.42 -4.88 0.07
N ASP A 97 -18.45 -3.63 -0.36
CA ASP A 97 -18.83 -3.22 -1.71
C ASP A 97 -17.62 -3.17 -2.68
N LEU A 98 -16.44 -3.46 -2.21
CA LEU A 98 -15.21 -3.47 -3.00
C LEU A 98 -14.87 -4.87 -3.50
N ASP A 99 -14.18 -4.94 -4.64
CA ASP A 99 -13.52 -6.16 -5.11
C ASP A 99 -12.19 -6.35 -4.38
N ILE A 100 -11.47 -5.25 -4.13
CA ILE A 100 -10.19 -5.26 -3.43
C ILE A 100 -10.20 -4.12 -2.40
N CYS A 101 -9.82 -4.44 -1.17
CA CYS A 101 -9.59 -3.47 -0.11
C CYS A 101 -8.14 -3.55 0.36
N ILE A 102 -7.38 -2.50 0.10
CA ILE A 102 -5.98 -2.38 0.51
C ILE A 102 -5.94 -1.58 1.82
N TYR A 103 -5.23 -2.07 2.81
CA TYR A 103 -5.10 -1.38 4.10
C TYR A 103 -3.72 -1.62 4.73
N GLY A 104 -3.43 -0.96 5.84
CA GLY A 104 -2.18 -1.06 6.56
C GLY A 104 -2.36 -1.19 8.06
N HIS A 105 -1.59 -0.43 8.81
CA HIS A 105 -1.67 -0.27 10.26
C HIS A 105 -1.23 -1.48 11.10
N THR A 106 -1.61 -2.70 10.73
CA THR A 106 -1.31 -3.90 11.52
C THR A 106 0.14 -4.38 11.38
N HIS A 107 0.86 -3.92 10.36
CA HIS A 107 2.20 -4.36 9.99
C HIS A 107 2.29 -5.87 9.75
N ARG A 108 1.20 -6.47 9.23
CA ARG A 108 1.15 -7.90 8.94
C ARG A 108 0.68 -8.14 7.52
N TRP A 109 1.38 -8.97 6.80
CA TRP A 109 0.96 -9.40 5.47
C TRP A 109 -0.38 -10.10 5.54
N ARG A 110 -1.29 -9.73 4.65
CA ARG A 110 -2.57 -10.40 4.47
C ARG A 110 -2.95 -10.36 3.00
N ASP A 111 -3.41 -11.48 2.50
CA ASP A 111 -4.05 -11.59 1.20
C ASP A 111 -5.15 -12.63 1.35
N GLN A 112 -6.38 -12.18 1.58
CA GLN A 112 -7.48 -13.06 1.94
C GLN A 112 -8.78 -12.61 1.29
N GLN A 113 -9.46 -13.57 0.67
CA GLN A 113 -10.81 -13.36 0.15
C GLN A 113 -11.83 -13.54 1.27
N VAL A 114 -12.67 -12.52 1.49
CA VAL A 114 -13.78 -12.57 2.43
C VAL A 114 -15.04 -12.08 1.70
N GLY A 115 -15.97 -12.99 1.42
CA GLY A 115 -17.11 -12.67 0.56
C GLY A 115 -16.62 -12.28 -0.83
N ARG A 116 -17.09 -11.17 -1.35
CA ARG A 116 -16.64 -10.65 -2.65
C ARG A 116 -15.34 -9.84 -2.58
N THR A 117 -14.90 -9.47 -1.38
CA THR A 117 -13.78 -8.55 -1.20
C THR A 117 -12.49 -9.31 -0.89
N ARG A 118 -11.43 -9.02 -1.65
CA ARG A 118 -10.08 -9.45 -1.37
C ARG A 118 -9.39 -8.40 -0.52
N PHE A 119 -9.00 -8.77 0.70
CA PHE A 119 -8.30 -7.87 1.62
C PHE A 119 -6.80 -8.05 1.48
N ILE A 120 -6.10 -6.95 1.22
CA ILE A 120 -4.66 -6.93 1.00
C ILE A 120 -3.98 -5.97 1.98
N ASN A 121 -2.99 -6.48 2.70
CA ASN A 121 -2.09 -5.67 3.53
C ASN A 121 -0.65 -6.12 3.22
N VAL A 122 0.16 -5.20 2.70
CA VAL A 122 1.55 -5.52 2.31
C VAL A 122 2.54 -5.38 3.47
N SER A 123 2.05 -5.25 4.69
CA SER A 123 2.88 -5.10 5.88
C SER A 123 3.70 -3.80 5.85
N THR A 124 4.90 -3.82 6.32
CA THR A 124 5.81 -2.67 6.39
C THR A 124 7.17 -3.06 5.84
N PRO A 125 7.82 -2.17 5.07
CA PRO A 125 9.18 -2.47 4.59
C PRO A 125 10.27 -2.16 5.61
N THR A 126 9.97 -1.44 6.68
CA THR A 126 10.98 -0.88 7.59
C THR A 126 10.80 -1.26 9.04
N ALA A 127 9.60 -1.11 9.56
CA ALA A 127 9.36 -1.17 11.01
C ALA A 127 9.46 -2.58 11.60
N GLY A 128 9.42 -3.60 10.77
CA GLY A 128 9.52 -4.97 11.25
C GLY A 128 8.54 -5.25 12.38
N GLY A 129 7.26 -4.94 12.17
CA GLY A 129 6.24 -4.99 13.19
C GLY A 129 6.15 -6.34 13.93
N PHE A 130 5.04 -6.61 14.51
CA PHE A 130 4.82 -7.82 15.35
C PHE A 130 5.14 -9.13 14.63
N GLY A 131 5.08 -9.17 13.28
CA GLY A 131 5.32 -10.35 12.48
C GLY A 131 6.74 -10.51 11.96
N ARG A 132 7.62 -9.56 12.18
CA ARG A 132 9.00 -9.54 11.65
C ARG A 132 9.07 -9.52 10.13
N GLU A 133 7.96 -9.40 9.46
CA GLU A 133 7.90 -9.35 7.99
C GLU A 133 8.23 -7.94 7.53
N ARG A 134 9.17 -7.85 6.58
CA ARG A 134 9.46 -6.60 5.88
C ARG A 134 9.12 -6.82 4.43
N THR A 135 8.03 -6.22 3.99
CA THR A 135 7.48 -6.48 2.67
C THR A 135 6.93 -5.23 2.02
N MET A 136 6.84 -5.29 0.70
CA MET A 136 6.08 -4.43 -0.18
C MET A 136 5.31 -5.34 -1.14
N GLY A 137 4.52 -4.77 -2.03
CA GLY A 137 3.81 -5.56 -3.00
C GLY A 137 3.71 -4.90 -4.36
N ILE A 138 3.50 -5.70 -5.40
CA ILE A 138 3.06 -5.23 -6.71
C ILE A 138 1.73 -5.90 -7.01
N LEU A 139 0.70 -5.09 -7.17
CA LEU A 139 -0.64 -5.56 -7.54
C LEU A 139 -0.85 -5.28 -9.02
N THR A 140 -0.98 -6.34 -9.79
CA THR A 140 -1.24 -6.25 -11.22
C THR A 140 -2.73 -6.50 -11.48
N LEU A 141 -3.38 -5.51 -12.08
CA LEU A 141 -4.80 -5.56 -12.45
C LEU A 141 -4.92 -5.67 -13.97
N ASP A 142 -5.72 -6.62 -14.43
CA ASP A 142 -5.92 -6.80 -15.88
C ASP A 142 -7.28 -7.46 -16.14
N ALA A 143 -8.16 -6.75 -16.82
CA ALA A 143 -9.44 -7.26 -17.30
C ALA A 143 -10.23 -8.02 -16.19
N GLY A 144 -10.39 -7.41 -15.02
CA GLY A 144 -11.11 -7.99 -13.90
C GLY A 144 -10.34 -9.01 -13.07
N ARG A 145 -9.04 -9.19 -13.35
CA ARG A 145 -8.16 -10.10 -12.60
C ARG A 145 -7.13 -9.31 -11.83
N ALA A 146 -6.71 -9.86 -10.69
CA ALA A 146 -5.70 -9.24 -9.83
C ALA A 146 -4.69 -10.29 -9.36
N GLU A 147 -3.41 -9.98 -9.58
CA GLU A 147 -2.28 -10.78 -9.08
C GLU A 147 -1.44 -9.94 -8.14
N LEU A 148 -1.10 -10.49 -6.99
CA LEU A 148 -0.27 -9.83 -5.99
C LEU A 148 1.08 -10.53 -5.90
N GLU A 149 2.14 -9.76 -6.17
CA GLU A 149 3.51 -10.20 -5.94
C GLU A 149 3.96 -9.70 -4.57
N ARG A 150 4.44 -10.62 -3.73
CA ARG A 150 5.05 -10.28 -2.45
C ARG A 150 6.54 -10.02 -2.65
N ILE A 151 7.00 -8.87 -2.17
CA ILE A 151 8.41 -8.47 -2.25
C ILE A 151 8.99 -8.46 -0.84
N GLU A 152 9.94 -9.35 -0.58
CA GLU A 152 10.72 -9.32 0.66
C GLU A 152 11.72 -8.16 0.59
N VAL A 153 11.76 -7.35 1.65
CA VAL A 153 12.59 -6.15 1.70
C VAL A 153 13.83 -6.41 2.55
N GLU A 154 14.98 -6.19 1.96
CA GLU A 154 16.30 -6.26 2.63
C GLU A 154 16.95 -4.90 2.58
N LEU A 155 17.12 -4.30 3.76
CA LEU A 155 17.71 -2.96 3.89
C LEU A 155 19.05 -2.99 4.62
#